data_abe2105d0de2d0a2100db05a03d36f01
#
_entry.id   abe2105d0de2d0a2100db05a03d36f01
#
_cell.length_a   1.000
_cell.length_b   1.000
_cell.length_c   1.000
_cell.angle_alpha   90.00
_cell.angle_beta   90.00
_cell.angle_gamma   90.00
#
_symmetry.space_group_name_H-M   'P 1'
#
loop_
_entity.id
_entity.type
_entity.pdbx_description
1 polymer ?
#
loop_
_entity_poly.entity_id
_entity_poly.type
_entity_poly.pdbx_seq_one_letter_code
_entity_poly.pdbx_strand_id
1 'polypeptide(L)'
;LAVPGYHNDTHTFYNFIDWILYSYGSPLVDDISHISVIQSAFWYENFRAQLMLMYPGDYFAELFQSVYGKSANVHSFFPTPSHVAGIMAVAAFVGEPSEESKYKIACDPCCGTGALLLHASNYSLRVQGIDIDNSMIKMCTLNGYHYIPWAVECDEDTTALLDNKGVAPEAFSEEDFVADMVDIFKKCADTEEAAQ
;
A
#
# COMPACT_ATOMS: atom_id res chain seq x y z
N LEU A 1 -16.63 2.19 27.81
CA LEU A 1 -17.64 2.22 26.75
C LEU A 1 -16.91 1.91 25.45
N ALA A 2 -16.89 0.63 25.03
CA ALA A 2 -16.41 0.26 23.71
C ALA A 2 -17.38 0.89 22.68
N VAL A 3 -16.84 1.63 21.74
CA VAL A 3 -17.64 2.14 20.62
C VAL A 3 -17.94 0.94 19.72
N PRO A 4 -19.22 0.55 19.52
CA PRO A 4 -19.56 -0.52 18.60
C PRO A 4 -19.09 -0.11 17.21
N GLY A 5 -18.38 -1.00 16.52
CA GLY A 5 -17.86 -0.76 15.17
C GLY A 5 -16.34 -0.68 15.05
N TYR A 6 -15.60 -0.30 16.10
CA TYR A 6 -14.15 -0.10 16.02
C TYR A 6 -13.35 -1.39 15.78
N HIS A 7 -13.85 -2.53 16.20
CA HIS A 7 -13.21 -3.84 15.94
C HIS A 7 -13.50 -4.39 14.54
N ASN A 8 -14.62 -4.02 13.93
CA ASN A 8 -14.97 -4.43 12.58
C ASN A 8 -14.12 -3.72 11.53
N ASP A 9 -13.88 -2.42 11.68
CA ASP A 9 -13.12 -1.64 10.70
C ASP A 9 -11.69 -2.17 10.52
N THR A 10 -11.04 -2.54 11.63
CA THR A 10 -9.67 -3.09 11.62
C THR A 10 -9.58 -4.43 10.91
N HIS A 11 -10.49 -5.35 11.21
CA HIS A 11 -10.52 -6.67 10.58
C HIS A 11 -10.81 -6.54 9.07
N THR A 12 -11.77 -5.68 8.72
CA THR A 12 -12.11 -5.36 7.34
C THR A 12 -10.92 -4.79 6.57
N PHE A 13 -10.12 -3.93 7.22
CA PHE A 13 -8.91 -3.38 6.62
C PHE A 13 -7.89 -4.47 6.27
N TYR A 14 -7.57 -5.37 7.19
CA TYR A 14 -6.62 -6.44 6.91
C TYR A 14 -7.13 -7.41 5.84
N ASN A 15 -8.41 -7.74 5.87
CA ASN A 15 -9.03 -8.53 4.83
C ASN A 15 -8.90 -7.87 3.44
N PHE A 16 -9.04 -6.55 3.38
CA PHE A 16 -8.87 -5.81 2.14
C PHE A 16 -7.42 -5.85 1.62
N ILE A 17 -6.44 -5.68 2.50
CA ILE A 17 -5.01 -5.83 2.15
C ILE A 17 -4.74 -7.23 1.61
N ASP A 18 -5.25 -8.27 2.27
CA ASP A 18 -5.09 -9.65 1.85
C ASP A 18 -5.81 -9.92 0.51
N TRP A 19 -6.99 -9.36 0.32
CA TRP A 19 -7.74 -9.47 -0.93
C TRP A 19 -7.00 -8.86 -2.12
N ILE A 20 -6.37 -7.69 -1.98
CA ILE A 20 -5.58 -7.07 -3.05
C ILE A 20 -4.35 -7.92 -3.34
N LEU A 21 -3.59 -8.32 -2.31
CA LEU A 21 -2.39 -9.14 -2.47
C LEU A 21 -2.69 -10.46 -3.17
N TYR A 22 -3.75 -11.15 -2.76
CA TYR A 22 -4.20 -12.37 -3.41
C TYR A 22 -4.59 -12.13 -4.87
N SER A 23 -5.27 -11.01 -5.15
CA SER A 23 -5.67 -10.65 -6.52
C SER A 23 -4.47 -10.36 -7.43
N TYR A 24 -3.34 -9.95 -6.86
CA TYR A 24 -2.08 -9.74 -7.58
C TYR A 24 -1.20 -10.99 -7.65
N GLY A 25 -1.65 -12.11 -7.08
CA GLY A 25 -0.87 -13.35 -7.05
C GLY A 25 0.34 -13.29 -6.11
N SER A 26 0.29 -12.43 -5.08
CA SER A 26 1.37 -12.30 -4.12
C SER A 26 1.56 -13.58 -3.30
N PRO A 27 2.81 -14.06 -3.13
CA PRO A 27 3.08 -15.24 -2.31
C PRO A 27 2.87 -15.00 -0.80
N LEU A 28 2.60 -13.76 -0.39
CA LEU A 28 2.31 -13.41 1.01
C LEU A 28 0.89 -13.81 1.45
N VAL A 29 0.01 -14.14 0.51
CA VAL A 29 -1.37 -14.53 0.78
C VAL A 29 -1.77 -15.63 -0.20
N ASP A 30 -1.90 -16.84 0.29
CA ASP A 30 -2.24 -18.04 -0.47
C ASP A 30 -3.73 -18.43 -0.37
N ASP A 31 -4.45 -17.89 0.62
CA ASP A 31 -5.87 -18.17 0.86
C ASP A 31 -6.62 -16.94 1.38
N ILE A 32 -7.80 -16.70 0.81
CA ILE A 32 -8.76 -15.65 1.21
C ILE A 32 -10.14 -16.24 1.53
N SER A 33 -10.25 -17.53 1.87
CA SER A 33 -11.52 -18.18 2.16
C SER A 33 -12.25 -17.57 3.38
N HIS A 34 -11.52 -16.84 4.22
CA HIS A 34 -12.07 -16.09 5.36
C HIS A 34 -12.78 -14.80 4.96
N ILE A 35 -12.61 -14.34 3.71
CA ILE A 35 -13.25 -13.13 3.18
C ILE A 35 -14.58 -13.52 2.55
N SER A 36 -15.66 -12.85 2.95
CA SER A 36 -16.97 -13.14 2.40
C SER A 36 -17.07 -12.75 0.92
N VAL A 37 -17.92 -13.46 0.17
CA VAL A 37 -18.18 -13.13 -1.24
C VAL A 37 -18.77 -11.72 -1.37
N ILE A 38 -19.54 -11.27 -0.37
CA ILE A 38 -20.13 -9.92 -0.37
C ILE A 38 -19.03 -8.85 -0.24
N GLN A 39 -18.08 -9.03 0.68
CA GLN A 39 -16.93 -8.12 0.80
C GLN A 39 -16.11 -8.08 -0.49
N SER A 40 -15.76 -9.24 -1.03
CA SER A 40 -14.97 -9.33 -2.26
C SER A 40 -15.67 -8.63 -3.43
N ALA A 41 -16.98 -8.86 -3.62
CA ALA A 41 -17.75 -8.20 -4.68
C ALA A 41 -17.81 -6.68 -4.48
N PHE A 42 -18.04 -6.23 -3.23
CA PHE A 42 -18.07 -4.82 -2.90
C PHE A 42 -16.74 -4.12 -3.21
N TRP A 43 -15.60 -4.71 -2.82
CA TRP A 43 -14.29 -4.15 -3.14
C TRP A 43 -14.01 -4.14 -4.63
N TYR A 44 -14.36 -5.22 -5.34
CA TYR A 44 -14.19 -5.30 -6.80
C TYR A 44 -14.93 -4.18 -7.54
N GLU A 45 -16.13 -3.83 -7.08
CA GLU A 45 -16.94 -2.77 -7.69
C GLU A 45 -16.46 -1.35 -7.34
N ASN A 46 -15.84 -1.16 -6.16
CA ASN A 46 -15.55 0.16 -5.62
C ASN A 46 -14.06 0.51 -5.62
N PHE A 47 -13.15 -0.47 -5.50
CA PHE A 47 -11.71 -0.20 -5.49
C PHE A 47 -11.21 0.15 -6.89
N ARG A 48 -10.53 1.29 -7.00
CA ARG A 48 -10.01 1.82 -8.27
C ARG A 48 -8.49 1.96 -8.22
N ALA A 49 -7.77 0.87 -8.41
CA ALA A 49 -6.30 0.85 -8.42
C ALA A 49 -5.69 1.88 -9.41
N GLN A 50 -6.39 2.19 -10.50
CA GLN A 50 -5.93 3.18 -11.48
C GLN A 50 -5.69 4.56 -10.86
N LEU A 51 -6.49 4.97 -9.87
CA LEU A 51 -6.33 6.26 -9.20
C LEU A 51 -5.02 6.32 -8.41
N MET A 52 -4.63 5.22 -7.75
CA MET A 52 -3.35 5.13 -7.04
C MET A 52 -2.17 5.24 -8.01
N LEU A 53 -2.26 4.61 -9.19
CA LEU A 53 -1.20 4.66 -10.20
C LEU A 53 -1.03 6.05 -10.81
N MET A 54 -2.09 6.84 -10.87
CA MET A 54 -2.04 8.20 -11.41
C MET A 54 -1.36 9.21 -10.48
N TYR A 55 -1.49 8.98 -9.17
CA TYR A 55 -0.96 9.86 -8.13
C TYR A 55 -0.15 9.04 -7.13
N PRO A 56 1.12 8.74 -7.44
CA PRO A 56 1.94 7.89 -6.58
C PRO A 56 2.07 8.46 -5.16
N GLY A 57 1.75 7.64 -4.16
CA GLY A 57 1.80 8.03 -2.74
C GLY A 57 1.67 6.82 -1.83
N ASP A 58 1.96 6.99 -0.55
CA ASP A 58 1.81 5.93 0.45
C ASP A 58 0.39 5.92 1.05
N TYR A 59 -0.60 5.61 0.23
CA TYR A 59 -2.01 5.57 0.63
C TYR A 59 -2.31 4.54 1.71
N PHE A 60 -1.57 3.44 1.75
CA PHE A 60 -1.79 2.42 2.77
C PHE A 60 -1.39 2.89 4.16
N ALA A 61 -0.35 3.74 4.28
CA ALA A 61 -0.01 4.38 5.55
C ALA A 61 -1.14 5.30 6.04
N GLU A 62 -1.68 6.13 5.17
CA GLU A 62 -2.76 7.05 5.51
C GLU A 62 -4.05 6.32 5.86
N LEU A 63 -4.40 5.32 5.06
CA LEU A 63 -5.55 4.47 5.31
C LEU A 63 -5.43 3.73 6.65
N PHE A 64 -4.26 3.14 6.94
CA PHE A 64 -3.97 2.51 8.22
C PHE A 64 -4.17 3.49 9.38
N GLN A 65 -3.64 4.70 9.29
CA GLN A 65 -3.83 5.71 10.31
C GLN A 65 -5.29 6.14 10.48
N SER A 66 -6.05 6.18 9.39
CA SER A 66 -7.47 6.54 9.42
C SER A 66 -8.31 5.48 10.12
N VAL A 67 -8.00 4.20 9.91
CA VAL A 67 -8.70 3.07 10.52
C VAL A 67 -8.34 2.92 12.00
N TYR A 68 -7.08 3.03 12.36
CA TYR A 68 -6.61 2.83 13.75
C TYR A 68 -6.70 4.09 14.62
N GLY A 69 -6.81 5.27 14.02
CA GLY A 69 -6.78 6.56 14.69
C GLY A 69 -5.38 6.94 15.20
N LYS A 70 -5.18 8.23 15.46
CA LYS A 70 -3.89 8.76 15.93
C LYS A 70 -3.49 8.26 17.33
N SER A 71 -4.40 7.65 18.06
CA SER A 71 -4.19 7.17 19.45
C SER A 71 -3.81 5.71 19.54
N ALA A 72 -3.96 4.92 18.48
CA ALA A 72 -3.70 3.49 18.51
C ALA A 72 -2.26 3.19 18.07
N ASN A 73 -1.29 3.57 18.89
CA ASN A 73 0.10 3.10 18.80
C ASN A 73 0.23 1.59 19.10
N VAL A 74 -0.72 0.77 18.62
CA VAL A 74 -0.71 -0.67 18.87
C VAL A 74 0.55 -1.32 18.31
N HIS A 75 1.11 -0.74 17.24
CA HIS A 75 2.30 -1.25 16.57
C HIS A 75 3.45 -0.22 16.50
N SER A 76 3.37 0.89 17.22
CA SER A 76 4.39 1.97 17.17
C SER A 76 4.68 2.46 15.74
N PHE A 77 3.68 2.38 14.85
CA PHE A 77 3.83 2.80 13.47
C PHE A 77 3.72 4.33 13.35
N PHE A 78 4.78 4.94 12.86
CA PHE A 78 4.86 6.36 12.55
C PHE A 78 5.27 6.50 11.08
N PRO A 79 4.33 6.76 10.15
CA PRO A 79 4.69 6.90 8.75
C PRO A 79 5.63 8.07 8.55
N THR A 80 6.67 7.82 7.78
CA THR A 80 7.62 8.87 7.39
C THR A 80 6.95 9.77 6.35
N PRO A 81 6.82 11.08 6.61
CA PRO A 81 6.26 12.00 5.63
C PRO A 81 7.02 11.92 4.30
N SER A 82 6.31 11.94 3.17
CA SER A 82 6.89 11.73 1.84
C SER A 82 8.07 12.67 1.54
N HIS A 83 7.97 13.95 1.91
CA HIS A 83 9.07 14.91 1.72
C HIS A 83 10.32 14.57 2.56
N VAL A 84 10.15 14.00 3.75
CA VAL A 84 11.28 13.54 4.61
C VAL A 84 11.90 12.29 3.98
N ALA A 85 11.10 11.32 3.56
CA ALA A 85 11.57 10.13 2.86
C ALA A 85 12.34 10.49 1.60
N GLY A 86 11.85 11.48 0.82
CA GLY A 86 12.55 12.00 -0.35
C GLY A 86 13.91 12.60 -0.04
N ILE A 87 14.01 13.44 1.01
CA ILE A 87 15.29 14.02 1.44
C ILE A 87 16.26 12.92 1.90
N MET A 88 15.79 11.93 2.65
CA MET A 88 16.62 10.81 3.11
C MET A 88 17.15 9.98 1.95
N ALA A 89 16.29 9.69 0.94
CA ALA A 89 16.71 8.97 -0.25
C ALA A 89 17.79 9.76 -1.02
N VAL A 90 17.57 11.06 -1.27
CA VAL A 90 18.60 11.92 -1.88
C VAL A 90 19.90 11.85 -1.10
N ALA A 91 19.85 12.01 0.23
CA ALA A 91 21.05 12.01 1.07
C ALA A 91 21.82 10.67 1.03
N ALA A 92 21.08 9.55 0.94
CA ALA A 92 21.71 8.22 0.87
C ALA A 92 22.49 7.99 -0.44
N PHE A 93 22.10 8.67 -1.53
CA PHE A 93 22.73 8.51 -2.85
C PHE A 93 23.56 9.72 -3.29
N VAL A 94 23.75 10.73 -2.44
CA VAL A 94 24.57 11.90 -2.73
C VAL A 94 26.01 11.49 -3.01
N GLY A 95 26.54 11.92 -4.16
CA GLY A 95 27.93 11.65 -4.57
C GLY A 95 28.13 10.29 -5.24
N GLU A 96 27.09 9.47 -5.34
CA GLU A 96 27.16 8.21 -6.07
C GLU A 96 26.92 8.45 -7.58
N PRO A 97 27.75 7.87 -8.47
CA PRO A 97 27.46 7.89 -9.89
C PRO A 97 26.11 7.20 -10.19
N SER A 98 25.25 7.83 -10.95
CA SER A 98 23.89 7.33 -11.23
C SER A 98 23.86 5.93 -11.84
N GLU A 99 24.86 5.58 -12.64
CA GLU A 99 24.97 4.27 -13.27
C GLU A 99 25.38 3.19 -12.28
N GLU A 100 26.17 3.50 -11.25
CA GLU A 100 26.56 2.55 -10.23
C GLU A 100 25.50 2.38 -9.15
N SER A 101 24.81 3.45 -8.76
CA SER A 101 23.79 3.43 -7.73
C SER A 101 22.60 2.55 -8.12
N LYS A 102 22.26 2.45 -9.41
CA LYS A 102 21.18 1.59 -9.91
C LYS A 102 21.27 0.14 -9.50
N TYR A 103 22.49 -0.37 -9.31
CA TYR A 103 22.73 -1.78 -8.99
C TYR A 103 23.01 -2.04 -7.51
N LYS A 104 23.14 -1.00 -6.70
CA LYS A 104 23.28 -1.13 -5.24
C LYS A 104 21.93 -1.48 -4.63
N ILE A 105 21.94 -2.24 -3.55
CA ILE A 105 20.71 -2.54 -2.80
C ILE A 105 20.44 -1.40 -1.83
N ALA A 106 19.29 -0.75 -1.96
CA ALA A 106 18.77 0.14 -0.94
C ALA A 106 17.95 -0.69 0.05
N CYS A 107 18.43 -0.81 1.29
CA CYS A 107 17.77 -1.60 2.32
C CYS A 107 17.23 -0.68 3.42
N ASP A 108 15.95 -0.87 3.76
CA ASP A 108 15.31 -0.26 4.93
C ASP A 108 14.97 -1.36 5.94
N PRO A 109 15.68 -1.42 7.10
CA PRO A 109 15.48 -2.47 8.10
C PRO A 109 14.23 -2.27 8.99
N CYS A 110 13.51 -1.15 8.84
CA CYS A 110 12.26 -0.85 9.54
C CYS A 110 11.30 -0.16 8.57
N CYS A 111 10.99 -0.84 7.45
CA CYS A 111 10.42 -0.20 6.27
C CYS A 111 8.99 0.30 6.47
N GLY A 112 8.25 -0.19 7.47
CA GLY A 112 6.83 0.13 7.60
C GLY A 112 6.09 -0.19 6.29
N THR A 113 5.34 0.79 5.81
CA THR A 113 4.63 0.69 4.52
C THR A 113 5.51 0.94 3.29
N GLY A 114 6.81 1.24 3.48
CA GLY A 114 7.78 1.36 2.39
C GLY A 114 8.01 2.78 1.86
N ALA A 115 7.57 3.82 2.55
CA ALA A 115 7.70 5.21 2.09
C ALA A 115 9.14 5.57 1.66
N LEU A 116 10.15 5.15 2.43
CA LEU A 116 11.55 5.40 2.11
C LEU A 116 12.02 4.63 0.88
N LEU A 117 11.56 3.38 0.73
CA LEU A 117 11.89 2.52 -0.41
C LEU A 117 11.29 3.05 -1.71
N LEU A 118 10.07 3.61 -1.66
CA LEU A 118 9.45 4.27 -2.82
C LEU A 118 10.33 5.41 -3.35
N HIS A 119 10.88 6.23 -2.47
CA HIS A 119 11.80 7.30 -2.88
C HIS A 119 13.17 6.78 -3.30
N ALA A 120 13.71 5.77 -2.62
CA ALA A 120 14.99 5.14 -2.94
C ALA A 120 14.98 4.47 -4.32
N SER A 121 13.82 3.99 -4.79
CA SER A 121 13.65 3.35 -6.09
C SER A 121 13.92 4.30 -7.27
N ASN A 122 13.93 5.61 -7.07
CA ASN A 122 14.37 6.58 -8.08
C ASN A 122 15.89 6.54 -8.33
N TYR A 123 16.65 5.96 -7.42
CA TYR A 123 18.13 5.92 -7.47
C TYR A 123 18.66 4.50 -7.61
N SER A 124 17.92 3.48 -7.15
CA SER A 124 18.30 2.09 -7.23
C SER A 124 17.15 1.22 -7.77
N LEU A 125 17.48 0.31 -8.67
CA LEU A 125 16.54 -0.71 -9.17
C LEU A 125 16.33 -1.86 -8.16
N ARG A 126 17.14 -1.91 -7.09
CA ARG A 126 17.12 -2.98 -6.10
C ARG A 126 16.81 -2.41 -4.73
N VAL A 127 15.59 -2.60 -4.28
CA VAL A 127 15.14 -2.16 -2.95
C VAL A 127 14.78 -3.38 -2.10
N GLN A 128 15.03 -3.31 -0.80
CA GLN A 128 14.71 -4.35 0.16
C GLN A 128 14.14 -3.73 1.43
N GLY A 129 12.93 -4.16 1.80
CA GLY A 129 12.28 -3.79 3.05
C GLY A 129 12.32 -4.94 4.05
N ILE A 130 12.55 -4.60 5.31
CA ILE A 130 12.44 -5.52 6.45
C ILE A 130 11.59 -4.83 7.49
N ASP A 131 10.63 -5.54 8.08
CA ASP A 131 9.86 -5.06 9.21
C ASP A 131 9.50 -6.22 10.13
N ILE A 132 9.28 -5.93 11.41
CA ILE A 132 8.85 -6.92 12.40
C ILE A 132 7.35 -7.22 12.28
N ASP A 133 6.58 -6.25 11.77
CA ASP A 133 5.14 -6.37 11.59
C ASP A 133 4.83 -6.86 10.16
N ASN A 134 4.28 -8.07 10.09
CA ASN A 134 3.88 -8.67 8.81
C ASN A 134 2.84 -7.84 8.05
N SER A 135 2.00 -7.07 8.76
CA SER A 135 1.03 -6.19 8.13
C SER A 135 1.71 -5.02 7.40
N MET A 136 2.82 -4.52 7.96
CA MET A 136 3.64 -3.51 7.30
C MET A 136 4.30 -4.08 6.05
N ILE A 137 4.84 -5.29 6.12
CA ILE A 137 5.41 -5.98 4.94
C ILE A 137 4.36 -6.14 3.83
N LYS A 138 3.12 -6.54 4.19
CA LYS A 138 2.03 -6.66 3.23
C LYS A 138 1.73 -5.33 2.53
N MET A 139 1.62 -4.24 3.29
CA MET A 139 1.39 -2.89 2.74
C MET A 139 2.58 -2.38 1.93
N CYS A 140 3.81 -2.60 2.41
CA CYS A 140 5.04 -2.30 1.67
C CYS A 140 5.08 -3.03 0.32
N THR A 141 4.70 -4.31 0.30
CA THR A 141 4.64 -5.10 -0.93
C THR A 141 3.57 -4.58 -1.90
N LEU A 142 2.39 -4.16 -1.41
CA LEU A 142 1.38 -3.52 -2.24
C LEU A 142 1.89 -2.22 -2.87
N ASN A 143 2.54 -1.37 -2.09
CA ASN A 143 3.21 -0.17 -2.61
C ASN A 143 4.28 -0.54 -3.65
N GLY A 144 5.00 -1.63 -3.44
CA GLY A 144 5.93 -2.20 -4.40
C GLY A 144 5.25 -2.56 -5.72
N TYR A 145 4.18 -3.33 -5.71
CA TYR A 145 3.42 -3.69 -6.91
C TYR A 145 2.90 -2.48 -7.68
N HIS A 146 2.47 -1.43 -6.98
CA HIS A 146 1.93 -0.25 -7.62
C HIS A 146 3.00 0.68 -8.22
N TYR A 147 4.12 0.90 -7.51
CA TYR A 147 5.01 2.01 -7.85
C TYR A 147 6.42 1.59 -8.24
N ILE A 148 6.86 0.39 -7.85
CA ILE A 148 8.17 -0.17 -8.15
C ILE A 148 8.06 -1.64 -8.61
N PRO A 149 7.19 -1.95 -9.59
CA PRO A 149 6.89 -3.34 -9.98
C PRO A 149 8.12 -4.11 -10.44
N TRP A 150 9.17 -3.43 -10.93
CA TRP A 150 10.43 -4.06 -11.31
C TRP A 150 11.25 -4.60 -10.12
N ALA A 151 10.97 -4.16 -8.88
CA ALA A 151 11.65 -4.61 -7.67
C ALA A 151 10.93 -5.79 -7.00
N VAL A 152 9.69 -6.05 -7.39
CA VAL A 152 8.91 -7.19 -6.92
C VAL A 152 9.24 -8.36 -7.84
N GLU A 153 9.61 -9.52 -7.30
CA GLU A 153 9.85 -10.72 -8.08
C GLU A 153 8.54 -11.11 -8.80
N CYS A 154 8.50 -10.84 -10.10
CA CYS A 154 7.46 -11.33 -10.98
C CYS A 154 8.02 -12.51 -11.76
N ASP A 155 7.27 -13.59 -11.89
CA ASP A 155 7.59 -14.67 -12.83
C ASP A 155 7.74 -14.10 -14.27
N GLU A 156 8.60 -14.71 -15.08
CA GLU A 156 9.15 -14.18 -16.33
C GLU A 156 8.13 -13.71 -17.40
N ASP A 157 6.82 -13.89 -17.20
CA ASP A 157 5.80 -13.66 -18.23
C ASP A 157 5.09 -12.27 -18.18
N THR A 158 5.42 -11.37 -17.28
CA THR A 158 4.67 -10.09 -17.10
C THR A 158 5.28 -8.85 -17.75
N THR A 159 6.28 -8.96 -18.60
CA THR A 159 6.94 -7.82 -19.26
C THR A 159 6.09 -7.09 -20.33
N ALA A 160 4.85 -7.47 -20.57
CA ALA A 160 4.06 -7.01 -21.73
C ALA A 160 3.06 -5.87 -21.47
N LEU A 161 2.95 -5.25 -20.29
CA LEU A 161 1.78 -4.40 -19.95
C LEU A 161 2.05 -2.90 -19.69
N LEU A 162 3.19 -2.33 -20.06
CA LEU A 162 3.53 -0.94 -19.70
C LEU A 162 3.52 0.07 -20.86
N ASP A 163 2.57 0.00 -21.79
CA ASP A 163 2.41 1.03 -22.85
C ASP A 163 0.99 1.63 -22.85
N ASN A 164 0.59 2.30 -21.75
CA ASN A 164 -0.63 3.10 -21.75
C ASN A 164 -0.39 4.50 -21.18
N LYS A 165 -0.23 5.48 -22.08
CA LYS A 165 -0.30 6.91 -21.76
C LYS A 165 -1.75 7.29 -21.46
N GLY A 166 -2.17 7.13 -20.21
CA GLY A 166 -3.48 7.60 -19.75
C GLY A 166 -3.51 9.12 -19.57
N VAL A 167 -4.63 9.74 -19.98
CA VAL A 167 -4.91 11.15 -19.72
C VAL A 167 -5.28 11.30 -18.24
N ALA A 168 -4.62 12.23 -17.55
CA ALA A 168 -4.93 12.52 -16.13
C ALA A 168 -6.36 13.08 -16.00
N PRO A 169 -7.19 12.58 -15.08
CA PRO A 169 -8.46 13.22 -14.75
C PRO A 169 -8.21 14.56 -14.03
N GLU A 170 -9.07 15.53 -14.32
CA GLU A 170 -9.06 16.82 -13.65
C GLU A 170 -9.37 16.66 -12.16
N ALA A 171 -8.55 17.28 -11.32
CA ALA A 171 -8.76 17.54 -9.90
C ALA A 171 -9.14 16.32 -9.01
N PHE A 172 -8.20 15.41 -8.82
CA PHE A 172 -8.25 14.41 -7.76
C PHE A 172 -7.21 14.76 -6.70
N SER A 173 -7.60 14.82 -5.43
CA SER A 173 -6.67 15.02 -4.32
C SER A 173 -6.39 13.70 -3.60
N GLU A 174 -5.19 13.57 -3.03
CA GLU A 174 -4.81 12.43 -2.18
C GLU A 174 -5.78 12.29 -0.98
N GLU A 175 -6.18 13.44 -0.40
CA GLU A 175 -7.12 13.51 0.71
C GLU A 175 -8.50 12.97 0.33
N ASP A 176 -8.98 13.27 -0.87
CA ASP A 176 -10.27 12.78 -1.38
C ASP A 176 -10.23 11.25 -1.58
N PHE A 177 -9.12 10.70 -2.11
CA PHE A 177 -8.98 9.26 -2.28
C PHE A 177 -9.00 8.51 -0.94
N VAL A 178 -8.25 9.00 0.05
CA VAL A 178 -8.22 8.38 1.39
C VAL A 178 -9.60 8.48 2.05
N ALA A 179 -10.27 9.63 1.93
CA ALA A 179 -11.63 9.80 2.46
C ALA A 179 -12.62 8.84 1.82
N ASP A 180 -12.58 8.68 0.51
CA ASP A 180 -13.43 7.72 -0.23
C ASP A 180 -13.15 6.28 0.20
N MET A 181 -11.88 5.90 0.36
CA MET A 181 -11.51 4.55 0.81
C MET A 181 -12.00 4.27 2.23
N VAL A 182 -11.85 5.23 3.16
CA VAL A 182 -12.37 5.11 4.53
C VAL A 182 -13.89 4.94 4.54
N ASP A 183 -14.61 5.67 3.70
CA ASP A 183 -16.06 5.56 3.58
C ASP A 183 -16.50 4.20 2.99
N ILE A 184 -15.75 3.68 2.02
CA ILE A 184 -15.93 2.33 1.47
C ILE A 184 -15.78 1.27 2.56
N PHE A 185 -14.75 1.34 3.40
CA PHE A 185 -14.56 0.38 4.50
C PHE A 185 -15.72 0.41 5.50
N LYS A 186 -16.17 1.61 5.89
CA LYS A 186 -17.30 1.76 6.80
C LYS A 186 -18.58 1.15 6.23
N LYS A 187 -18.88 1.43 4.96
CA LYS A 187 -20.06 0.87 4.28
C LYS A 187 -19.99 -0.65 4.16
N CYS A 188 -18.80 -1.21 3.95
CA CYS A 188 -18.62 -2.66 3.89
C CYS A 188 -18.92 -3.32 5.25
N ALA A 189 -18.42 -2.74 6.35
CA ALA A 189 -18.69 -3.22 7.70
C ALA A 189 -20.19 -3.18 8.03
N ASP A 190 -20.87 -2.08 7.71
CA ASP A 190 -22.33 -1.91 7.92
C ASP A 190 -23.15 -2.93 7.11
N THR A 191 -22.69 -3.29 5.92
CA THR A 191 -23.39 -4.25 5.04
C THR A 191 -23.31 -5.68 5.59
N GLU A 192 -22.23 -6.06 6.25
CA GLU A 192 -22.10 -7.36 6.90
C GLU A 192 -22.97 -7.50 8.16
N GLU A 193 -23.08 -6.42 8.96
CA GLU A 193 -23.98 -6.42 10.11
C GLU A 193 -25.45 -6.55 9.71
N ALA A 194 -25.84 -6.00 8.57
CA ALA A 194 -27.20 -6.10 8.06
C ALA A 194 -27.55 -7.46 7.45
N ALA A 195 -26.55 -8.30 7.14
CA ALA A 195 -26.72 -9.62 6.54
C ALA A 195 -26.71 -10.77 7.55
N GLN A 196 -26.44 -10.50 8.84
CA GLN A 196 -26.50 -11.45 9.98
C GLN A 196 -27.82 -11.33 10.72
#